data_c22142dbf1de045fd0cfadfd7f681258
#
_entry.id   c22142dbf1de045fd0cfadfd7f681258
#
_cell.length_a   1.000
_cell.length_b   1.000
_cell.length_c   1.000
_cell.angle_alpha   90.00
_cell.angle_beta   90.00
_cell.angle_gamma   90.00
#
_symmetry.space_group_name_H-M   'P 1'
#
loop_
_entity.id
_entity.type
_entity.pdbx_description
1 polymer ?
#
loop_
_entity_poly.entity_id
_entity_poly.type
_entity_poly.pdbx_seq_one_letter_code
_entity_poly.pdbx_strand_id
1 'polypeptide(L)'
;MKKMLLLNGSFNEVQLIHTAHRLGYYVITSGNDASGEGHKYANEFCPCDYSDKDAIYALAKQKEIDVICACSNDFGALSADFACEKLGIPGHDKYDTSRFFHEKDCFKKMAKELNLSTPAAAWFDRLEDALAYVDSLSYFPQIVKPADLSGGKGIKKVCCKKEAIDAVKDAFERSKIKRILIEEYIEGRQQGITVFVQDKKVVLEYATNDDSYVNPYMVWLACPPADNYEGIRGTIVADIEKMASAKNIADGFLTIQYIVKDGKPYYIETMRRALGNQHYLCMSKDTGVDFYELYIRSQCGESCSDLLSHAHALESYSGFMAIFAPSNGTIKSIEIDPMFQSKLFDIKMLNGPGYRVTDYLTDKIGTLYFTLQKTDLEWFNKNKRNLFRVTMA
;
A
#
# COMPACT_ATOMS: atom_id res chain seq x y z
N MET A 1 29.78 11.42 0.35
CA MET A 1 28.68 10.46 0.14
C MET A 1 27.39 11.18 0.48
N LYS A 2 26.39 11.20 -0.41
CA LYS A 2 25.10 11.81 -0.13
C LYS A 2 24.38 11.05 0.99
N LYS A 3 23.71 11.78 1.88
CA LYS A 3 22.95 11.22 3.01
C LYS A 3 21.48 11.07 2.63
N MET A 4 20.94 9.88 2.79
CA MET A 4 19.52 9.60 2.59
C MET A 4 18.86 9.32 3.94
N LEU A 5 17.82 10.07 4.28
CA LEU A 5 16.92 9.74 5.38
C LEU A 5 15.79 8.86 4.84
N LEU A 6 15.82 7.58 5.14
CA LEU A 6 14.74 6.64 4.82
C LEU A 6 13.82 6.53 6.03
N LEU A 7 12.56 6.90 5.84
CA LEU A 7 11.59 6.88 6.92
C LEU A 7 11.16 5.45 7.21
N ASN A 8 11.11 5.10 8.51
CA ASN A 8 10.93 3.73 9.00
C ASN A 8 12.14 2.81 8.68
N GLY A 9 12.10 1.61 9.23
CA GLY A 9 13.12 0.57 9.05
C GLY A 9 12.54 -0.80 9.36
N SER A 10 11.30 -1.04 8.93
CA SER A 10 10.65 -2.35 9.06
C SER A 10 11.15 -3.32 7.99
N PHE A 11 10.59 -4.52 7.99
CA PHE A 11 10.78 -5.50 6.93
C PHE A 11 10.53 -4.93 5.53
N ASN A 12 9.54 -4.05 5.36
CA ASN A 12 9.17 -3.53 4.05
C ASN A 12 10.28 -2.67 3.42
N GLU A 13 11.07 -1.98 4.25
CA GLU A 13 12.12 -1.05 3.81
C GLU A 13 13.47 -1.72 3.55
N VAL A 14 13.67 -3.00 3.91
CA VAL A 14 14.96 -3.70 3.75
C VAL A 14 15.52 -3.59 2.34
N GLN A 15 14.69 -3.84 1.32
CA GLN A 15 15.13 -3.76 -0.07
C GLN A 15 15.44 -2.33 -0.53
N LEU A 16 14.72 -1.33 0.00
CA LEU A 16 15.02 0.09 -0.25
C LEU A 16 16.39 0.45 0.32
N ILE A 17 16.71 0.00 1.54
CA ILE A 17 18.01 0.24 2.18
C ILE A 17 19.14 -0.40 1.35
N HIS A 18 18.99 -1.65 0.94
CA HIS A 18 20.00 -2.31 0.10
C HIS A 18 20.20 -1.61 -1.25
N THR A 19 19.11 -1.19 -1.87
CA THR A 19 19.17 -0.43 -3.13
C THR A 19 19.83 0.93 -2.94
N ALA A 20 19.49 1.65 -1.86
CA ALA A 20 20.12 2.93 -1.54
C ALA A 20 21.64 2.79 -1.35
N HIS A 21 22.10 1.72 -0.69
CA HIS A 21 23.53 1.42 -0.56
C HIS A 21 24.17 1.12 -1.92
N ARG A 22 23.53 0.34 -2.77
CA ARG A 22 23.99 0.04 -4.13
C ARG A 22 24.15 1.33 -4.97
N LEU A 23 23.28 2.30 -4.73
CA LEU A 23 23.33 3.63 -5.36
C LEU A 23 24.33 4.60 -4.68
N GLY A 24 25.05 4.16 -3.66
CA GLY A 24 26.12 4.93 -3.01
C GLY A 24 25.67 5.92 -1.95
N TYR A 25 24.47 5.76 -1.39
CA TYR A 25 23.98 6.60 -0.29
C TYR A 25 24.49 6.13 1.07
N TYR A 26 24.74 7.07 1.96
CA TYR A 26 24.79 6.84 3.40
C TYR A 26 23.37 6.87 3.94
N VAL A 27 22.86 5.72 4.38
CA VAL A 27 21.46 5.55 4.76
C VAL A 27 21.27 5.75 6.25
N ILE A 28 20.43 6.72 6.61
CA ILE A 28 19.94 6.93 7.97
C ILE A 28 18.48 6.52 8.00
N THR A 29 18.09 5.65 8.92
CA THR A 29 16.69 5.28 9.13
C THR A 29 16.10 5.97 10.34
N SER A 30 14.79 6.24 10.31
CA SER A 30 14.02 6.74 11.45
C SER A 30 12.81 5.84 11.71
N GLY A 31 12.22 5.91 12.89
CA GLY A 31 11.02 5.16 13.22
C GLY A 31 10.76 5.09 14.71
N ASN A 32 9.56 4.61 15.08
CA ASN A 32 9.13 4.48 16.48
C ASN A 32 9.52 3.13 17.09
N ASP A 33 9.78 2.13 16.24
CA ASP A 33 10.14 0.78 16.65
C ASP A 33 11.61 0.51 16.31
N ALA A 34 12.46 0.64 17.33
CA ALA A 34 13.89 0.37 17.20
C ALA A 34 14.23 -1.10 16.87
N SER A 35 13.27 -2.02 17.03
CA SER A 35 13.45 -3.44 16.71
C SER A 35 13.25 -3.76 15.23
N GLY A 36 12.84 -2.79 14.44
CA GLY A 36 12.60 -2.96 12.99
C GLY A 36 13.80 -3.57 12.27
N GLU A 37 13.55 -4.61 11.48
CA GLU A 37 14.61 -5.39 10.82
C GLU A 37 15.51 -4.53 9.93
N GLY A 38 14.93 -3.57 9.20
CA GLY A 38 15.65 -2.70 8.28
C GLY A 38 16.71 -1.83 8.94
N HIS A 39 16.52 -1.45 10.22
CA HIS A 39 17.52 -0.64 10.93
C HIS A 39 18.89 -1.31 11.03
N LYS A 40 18.93 -2.64 11.04
CA LYS A 40 20.18 -3.43 11.10
C LYS A 40 21.03 -3.26 9.84
N TYR A 41 20.43 -2.88 8.73
CA TYR A 41 21.09 -2.72 7.43
C TYR A 41 21.42 -1.26 7.12
N ALA A 42 20.92 -0.30 7.90
CA ALA A 42 21.23 1.12 7.72
C ALA A 42 22.60 1.47 8.33
N ASN A 43 23.22 2.58 7.88
CA ASN A 43 24.45 3.08 8.48
C ASN A 43 24.19 3.70 9.87
N GLU A 44 23.00 4.28 10.04
CA GLU A 44 22.61 4.93 11.30
C GLU A 44 21.09 4.78 11.53
N PHE A 45 20.68 4.62 12.79
CA PHE A 45 19.31 4.71 13.20
C PHE A 45 19.10 5.92 14.10
N CYS A 46 18.15 6.79 13.75
CA CYS A 46 17.75 7.95 14.53
C CYS A 46 16.31 7.78 14.99
N PRO A 47 16.04 7.48 16.26
CA PRO A 47 14.67 7.37 16.77
C PRO A 47 13.89 8.66 16.53
N CYS A 48 12.86 8.60 15.69
CA CYS A 48 11.99 9.72 15.39
C CYS A 48 10.68 9.19 14.80
N ASP A 49 9.56 9.68 15.29
CA ASP A 49 8.25 9.30 14.76
C ASP A 49 8.11 9.81 13.32
N TYR A 50 8.10 8.88 12.36
CA TYR A 50 7.95 9.23 10.96
C TYR A 50 6.55 9.80 10.63
N SER A 51 5.58 9.72 11.51
CA SER A 51 4.26 10.36 11.35
C SER A 51 4.24 11.82 11.81
N ASP A 52 5.27 12.26 12.54
CA ASP A 52 5.45 13.66 12.95
C ASP A 52 6.29 14.40 11.89
N LYS A 53 5.60 15.09 11.00
CA LYS A 53 6.23 15.83 9.88
C LYS A 53 7.19 16.91 10.34
N ASP A 54 6.93 17.57 11.48
CA ASP A 54 7.78 18.63 12.02
C ASP A 54 9.05 18.05 12.66
N ALA A 55 8.95 16.91 13.33
CA ALA A 55 10.09 16.17 13.85
C ALA A 55 10.97 15.61 12.71
N ILE A 56 10.39 15.07 11.63
CA ILE A 56 11.14 14.62 10.45
C ILE A 56 11.86 15.79 9.77
N TYR A 57 11.19 16.94 9.60
CA TYR A 57 11.84 18.15 9.08
C TYR A 57 13.04 18.58 9.95
N ALA A 58 12.87 18.61 11.27
CA ALA A 58 13.93 18.99 12.19
C ALA A 58 15.12 18.01 12.14
N LEU A 59 14.85 16.70 12.10
CA LEU A 59 15.86 15.65 11.96
C LEU A 59 16.62 15.79 10.64
N ALA A 60 15.91 15.95 9.53
CA ALA A 60 16.52 16.10 8.20
C ALA A 60 17.45 17.33 8.14
N LYS A 61 17.01 18.45 8.70
CA LYS A 61 17.81 19.67 8.80
C LYS A 61 19.04 19.48 9.70
N GLN A 62 18.88 18.87 10.88
CA GLN A 62 19.98 18.63 11.83
C GLN A 62 21.06 17.71 11.25
N LYS A 63 20.64 16.67 10.49
CA LYS A 63 21.54 15.67 9.90
C LYS A 63 22.12 16.14 8.55
N GLU A 64 21.69 17.28 8.03
CA GLU A 64 22.07 17.79 6.72
C GLU A 64 21.78 16.73 5.63
N ILE A 65 20.53 16.32 5.54
CA ILE A 65 20.08 15.27 4.63
C ILE A 65 19.98 15.80 3.20
N ASP A 66 20.53 15.05 2.25
CA ASP A 66 20.46 15.38 0.81
C ASP A 66 19.18 14.87 0.17
N VAL A 67 18.64 13.72 0.62
CA VAL A 67 17.46 13.04 0.08
C VAL A 67 16.64 12.44 1.20
N ILE A 68 15.32 12.59 1.13
CA ILE A 68 14.38 11.83 1.99
C ILE A 68 13.71 10.77 1.12
N CYS A 69 13.67 9.53 1.59
CA CYS A 69 12.95 8.45 0.94
C CYS A 69 11.76 8.04 1.81
N ALA A 70 10.56 8.17 1.29
CA ALA A 70 9.35 7.78 2.01
C ALA A 70 9.28 6.26 2.19
N CYS A 71 8.66 5.82 3.30
CA CYS A 71 8.45 4.42 3.62
C CYS A 71 7.14 3.87 3.03
N SER A 72 6.85 2.61 3.31
CA SER A 72 5.62 1.91 2.92
C SER A 72 4.41 2.29 3.81
N ASN A 73 4.34 3.55 4.24
CA ASN A 73 3.28 4.06 5.13
C ASN A 73 2.86 5.47 4.71
N ASP A 74 1.56 5.74 4.72
CA ASP A 74 0.99 7.01 4.25
C ASP A 74 1.41 8.22 5.10
N PHE A 75 1.52 8.05 6.42
CA PHE A 75 2.02 9.12 7.30
C PHE A 75 3.48 9.46 7.00
N GLY A 76 4.31 8.43 6.72
CA GLY A 76 5.70 8.64 6.34
C GLY A 76 5.81 9.38 5.00
N ALA A 77 4.95 9.07 4.03
CA ALA A 77 4.92 9.79 2.75
C ALA A 77 4.58 11.27 2.96
N LEU A 78 3.53 11.56 3.72
CA LEU A 78 3.14 12.94 4.05
C LEU A 78 4.25 13.72 4.77
N SER A 79 4.96 13.06 5.69
CA SER A 79 6.08 13.70 6.42
C SER A 79 7.30 13.93 5.53
N ALA A 80 7.59 13.00 4.61
CA ALA A 80 8.65 13.16 3.62
C ALA A 80 8.36 14.36 2.71
N ASP A 81 7.14 14.42 2.15
CA ASP A 81 6.74 15.48 1.24
C ASP A 81 6.76 16.87 1.92
N PHE A 82 6.28 16.94 3.18
CA PHE A 82 6.36 18.17 3.98
C PHE A 82 7.81 18.62 4.21
N ALA A 83 8.67 17.71 4.63
CA ALA A 83 10.06 18.04 4.92
C ALA A 83 10.82 18.43 3.65
N CYS A 84 10.61 17.71 2.53
CA CYS A 84 11.22 18.01 1.25
C CYS A 84 10.77 19.36 0.70
N GLU A 85 9.47 19.69 0.77
CA GLU A 85 8.97 21.01 0.39
C GLU A 85 9.65 22.14 1.18
N LYS A 86 9.80 21.98 2.51
CA LYS A 86 10.43 22.96 3.39
C LYS A 86 11.93 23.12 3.18
N LEU A 87 12.62 22.04 2.79
CA LEU A 87 14.07 22.01 2.58
C LEU A 87 14.47 22.28 1.11
N GLY A 88 13.51 22.30 0.18
CA GLY A 88 13.76 22.41 -1.25
C GLY A 88 14.41 21.17 -1.85
N ILE A 89 14.18 19.99 -1.27
CA ILE A 89 14.64 18.70 -1.79
C ILE A 89 13.70 18.27 -2.93
N PRO A 90 14.22 17.97 -4.14
CA PRO A 90 13.39 17.60 -5.29
C PRO A 90 12.83 16.17 -5.19
N GLY A 91 11.94 15.79 -6.14
CA GLY A 91 11.42 14.44 -6.30
C GLY A 91 10.14 14.15 -5.53
N HIS A 92 9.62 15.10 -4.80
CA HIS A 92 8.45 14.97 -3.95
C HIS A 92 7.31 15.88 -4.38
N ASP A 93 6.08 15.46 -4.07
CA ASP A 93 4.92 16.32 -4.22
C ASP A 93 4.96 17.46 -3.16
N LYS A 94 4.23 18.53 -3.43
CA LYS A 94 3.94 19.50 -2.37
C LYS A 94 3.04 18.82 -1.32
N TYR A 95 3.21 19.17 -0.05
CA TYR A 95 2.47 18.58 1.06
C TYR A 95 0.95 18.59 0.84
N ASP A 96 0.39 19.73 0.42
CA ASP A 96 -1.05 19.82 0.16
C ASP A 96 -1.49 18.97 -1.05
N THR A 97 -0.63 18.75 -2.05
CA THR A 97 -0.87 17.83 -3.15
C THR A 97 -0.88 16.38 -2.66
N SER A 98 0.10 16.00 -1.86
CA SER A 98 0.27 14.66 -1.29
C SER A 98 -0.96 14.21 -0.51
N ARG A 99 -1.59 15.11 0.24
CA ARG A 99 -2.82 14.83 0.99
C ARG A 99 -3.97 14.28 0.13
N PHE A 100 -4.07 14.69 -1.14
CA PHE A 100 -5.09 14.16 -2.04
C PHE A 100 -4.91 12.67 -2.36
N PHE A 101 -3.72 12.13 -2.16
CA PHE A 101 -3.39 10.75 -2.46
C PHE A 101 -3.25 9.87 -1.21
N HIS A 102 -3.16 10.47 -0.02
CA HIS A 102 -2.91 9.74 1.24
C HIS A 102 -4.03 9.91 2.27
N GLU A 103 -4.85 10.98 2.16
CA GLU A 103 -5.99 11.19 3.06
C GLU A 103 -7.30 10.85 2.35
N LYS A 104 -8.08 9.93 2.92
CA LYS A 104 -9.29 9.39 2.28
C LYS A 104 -10.34 10.45 1.94
N ASP A 105 -10.56 11.43 2.82
CA ASP A 105 -11.52 12.50 2.59
C ASP A 105 -11.03 13.50 1.53
N CYS A 106 -9.73 13.79 1.49
CA CYS A 106 -9.12 14.61 0.44
C CYS A 106 -9.20 13.91 -0.92
N PHE A 107 -8.92 12.61 -0.97
CA PHE A 107 -9.09 11.81 -2.19
C PHE A 107 -10.54 11.87 -2.70
N LYS A 108 -11.54 11.68 -1.83
CA LYS A 108 -12.95 11.74 -2.24
C LYS A 108 -13.36 13.12 -2.77
N LYS A 109 -12.82 14.20 -2.19
CA LYS A 109 -13.02 15.57 -2.70
C LYS A 109 -12.45 15.72 -4.10
N MET A 110 -11.20 15.32 -4.32
CA MET A 110 -10.55 15.32 -5.63
C MET A 110 -11.32 14.48 -6.64
N ALA A 111 -11.72 13.27 -6.26
CA ALA A 111 -12.46 12.38 -7.14
C ALA A 111 -13.79 13.01 -7.60
N LYS A 112 -14.50 13.68 -6.71
CA LYS A 112 -15.72 14.42 -7.03
C LYS A 112 -15.46 15.59 -7.98
N GLU A 113 -14.42 16.40 -7.72
CA GLU A 113 -14.01 17.52 -8.58
C GLU A 113 -13.67 17.07 -10.00
N LEU A 114 -13.03 15.90 -10.09
CA LEU A 114 -12.56 15.33 -11.36
C LEU A 114 -13.57 14.37 -12.00
N ASN A 115 -14.77 14.19 -11.44
CA ASN A 115 -15.78 13.23 -11.90
C ASN A 115 -15.22 11.80 -12.03
N LEU A 116 -14.41 11.36 -11.08
CA LEU A 116 -13.92 9.98 -10.99
C LEU A 116 -14.95 9.09 -10.29
N SER A 117 -15.00 7.84 -10.69
CA SER A 117 -15.91 6.88 -10.07
C SER A 117 -15.35 6.39 -8.72
N THR A 118 -16.03 6.72 -7.64
CA THR A 118 -15.73 6.20 -6.30
C THR A 118 -17.02 5.75 -5.63
N PRO A 119 -17.00 4.87 -4.63
CA PRO A 119 -18.16 4.63 -3.78
C PRO A 119 -18.69 5.95 -3.23
N ALA A 120 -20.00 6.13 -3.23
CA ALA A 120 -20.61 7.28 -2.58
C ALA A 120 -20.21 7.30 -1.10
N ALA A 121 -19.76 8.44 -0.58
CA ALA A 121 -19.19 8.55 0.76
C ALA A 121 -19.64 9.82 1.47
N ALA A 122 -19.85 9.70 2.78
CA ALA A 122 -20.00 10.81 3.71
C ALA A 122 -18.92 10.68 4.81
N TRP A 123 -18.38 11.81 5.27
CA TRP A 123 -17.38 11.85 6.34
C TRP A 123 -17.87 12.69 7.50
N PHE A 124 -17.46 12.32 8.71
CA PHE A 124 -17.93 12.92 9.94
C PHE A 124 -16.78 13.09 10.92
N ASP A 125 -16.72 14.22 11.56
CA ASP A 125 -15.80 14.55 12.66
C ASP A 125 -16.54 14.69 14.02
N ARG A 126 -17.86 14.46 14.01
CA ARG A 126 -18.72 14.41 15.20
C ARG A 126 -19.53 13.13 15.20
N LEU A 127 -19.54 12.45 16.35
CA LEU A 127 -20.25 11.19 16.51
C LEU A 127 -21.77 11.34 16.28
N GLU A 128 -22.35 12.43 16.80
CA GLU A 128 -23.79 12.70 16.71
C GLU A 128 -24.24 12.84 15.26
N ASP A 129 -23.44 13.53 14.43
CA ASP A 129 -23.76 13.75 13.02
C ASP A 129 -23.69 12.44 12.23
N ALA A 130 -22.70 11.59 12.55
CA ALA A 130 -22.58 10.26 11.93
C ALA A 130 -23.76 9.35 12.31
N LEU A 131 -24.20 9.38 13.57
CA LEU A 131 -25.36 8.59 14.03
C LEU A 131 -26.65 9.09 13.38
N ALA A 132 -26.84 10.41 13.27
CA ALA A 132 -27.99 11.00 12.56
C ALA A 132 -28.00 10.61 11.07
N TYR A 133 -26.83 10.56 10.44
CA TYR A 133 -26.70 10.08 9.07
C TYR A 133 -27.07 8.59 8.94
N VAL A 134 -26.62 7.73 9.86
CA VAL A 134 -27.00 6.30 9.89
C VAL A 134 -28.50 6.14 10.01
N ASP A 135 -29.18 7.00 10.79
CA ASP A 135 -30.64 6.98 10.91
C ASP A 135 -31.35 7.32 9.61
N SER A 136 -30.75 8.14 8.76
CA SER A 136 -31.28 8.53 7.45
C SER A 136 -30.99 7.52 6.33
N LEU A 137 -30.10 6.53 6.56
CA LEU A 137 -29.73 5.54 5.53
C LEU A 137 -30.94 4.66 5.16
N SER A 138 -31.20 4.59 3.87
CA SER A 138 -32.28 3.78 3.29
C SER A 138 -31.81 2.47 2.67
N TYR A 139 -30.50 2.25 2.49
CA TYR A 139 -29.95 1.05 1.88
C TYR A 139 -28.69 0.54 2.57
N PHE A 140 -28.47 -0.75 2.47
CA PHE A 140 -27.32 -1.50 2.95
C PHE A 140 -26.94 -2.54 1.89
N PRO A 141 -25.68 -3.10 1.92
CA PRO A 141 -24.66 -2.85 2.93
C PRO A 141 -23.89 -1.53 2.74
N GLN A 142 -23.25 -1.07 3.82
CA GLN A 142 -22.34 0.08 3.84
C GLN A 142 -20.98 -0.34 4.39
N ILE A 143 -19.94 0.48 4.15
CA ILE A 143 -18.63 0.38 4.79
C ILE A 143 -18.48 1.53 5.77
N VAL A 144 -18.10 1.23 7.00
CA VAL A 144 -17.70 2.22 8.03
C VAL A 144 -16.20 2.06 8.26
N LYS A 145 -15.44 3.17 8.20
CA LYS A 145 -13.99 3.14 8.40
C LYS A 145 -13.44 4.41 9.03
N PRO A 146 -12.40 4.32 9.90
CA PRO A 146 -11.62 5.48 10.32
C PRO A 146 -10.93 6.14 9.13
N ALA A 147 -10.82 7.49 9.15
CA ALA A 147 -10.18 8.22 8.05
C ALA A 147 -8.66 8.06 8.03
N ASP A 148 -8.07 7.86 9.20
CA ASP A 148 -6.63 7.91 9.49
C ASP A 148 -6.00 6.55 9.78
N LEU A 149 -6.68 5.43 9.55
CA LEU A 149 -6.09 4.09 9.68
C LEU A 149 -5.89 3.43 8.31
N SER A 150 -4.83 2.63 8.22
CA SER A 150 -4.46 1.87 7.03
C SER A 150 -4.41 0.36 7.32
N GLY A 151 -4.22 -0.48 6.28
CA GLY A 151 -4.09 -1.93 6.41
C GLY A 151 -5.37 -2.63 6.90
N GLY A 152 -6.53 -2.12 6.55
CA GLY A 152 -7.83 -2.73 6.91
C GLY A 152 -8.25 -2.54 8.36
N LYS A 153 -7.50 -1.78 9.15
CA LYS A 153 -7.79 -1.58 10.59
C LYS A 153 -9.05 -0.75 10.79
N GLY A 154 -9.99 -1.30 11.57
CA GLY A 154 -11.23 -0.60 11.93
C GLY A 154 -12.27 -0.50 10.80
N ILE A 155 -12.07 -1.15 9.66
CA ILE A 155 -13.05 -1.21 8.57
C ILE A 155 -14.11 -2.25 8.92
N LYS A 156 -15.38 -1.90 8.73
CA LYS A 156 -16.51 -2.82 8.91
C LYS A 156 -17.52 -2.68 7.77
N LYS A 157 -17.89 -3.81 7.17
CA LYS A 157 -19.10 -3.92 6.35
C LYS A 157 -20.28 -4.08 7.30
N VAL A 158 -21.30 -3.25 7.13
CA VAL A 158 -22.50 -3.24 7.95
C VAL A 158 -23.71 -3.49 7.08
N CYS A 159 -24.59 -4.41 7.50
CA CYS A 159 -25.73 -4.86 6.73
C CYS A 159 -27.07 -4.32 7.27
N CYS A 160 -27.05 -3.64 8.40
CA CYS A 160 -28.25 -3.03 9.00
C CYS A 160 -27.86 -1.83 9.89
N LYS A 161 -28.85 -1.03 10.27
CA LYS A 161 -28.68 0.16 11.13
C LYS A 161 -27.97 -0.16 12.45
N LYS A 162 -28.35 -1.27 13.10
CA LYS A 162 -27.74 -1.65 14.38
C LYS A 162 -26.23 -1.86 14.25
N GLU A 163 -25.82 -2.63 13.26
CA GLU A 163 -24.40 -2.86 12.97
C GLU A 163 -23.69 -1.55 12.62
N ALA A 164 -24.35 -0.64 11.89
CA ALA A 164 -23.77 0.65 11.50
C ALA A 164 -23.53 1.55 12.73
N ILE A 165 -24.47 1.59 13.68
CA ILE A 165 -24.32 2.36 14.94
C ILE A 165 -23.10 1.85 15.74
N ASP A 166 -22.97 0.52 15.89
CA ASP A 166 -21.86 -0.09 16.63
C ASP A 166 -20.53 0.14 15.92
N ALA A 167 -20.51 0.03 14.58
CA ALA A 167 -19.31 0.28 13.76
C ALA A 167 -18.88 1.75 13.79
N VAL A 168 -19.81 2.69 13.76
CA VAL A 168 -19.54 4.14 13.86
C VAL A 168 -18.87 4.48 15.18
N LYS A 169 -19.39 3.96 16.32
CA LYS A 169 -18.81 4.19 17.64
C LYS A 169 -17.37 3.62 17.73
N ASP A 170 -17.17 2.37 17.28
CA ASP A 170 -15.86 1.74 17.27
C ASP A 170 -14.86 2.51 16.35
N ALA A 171 -15.31 2.95 15.18
CA ALA A 171 -14.46 3.71 14.26
C ALA A 171 -14.03 5.07 14.83
N PHE A 172 -14.93 5.78 15.52
CA PHE A 172 -14.59 7.04 16.22
C PHE A 172 -13.63 6.81 17.38
N GLU A 173 -13.78 5.70 18.12
CA GLU A 173 -12.89 5.36 19.21
C GLU A 173 -11.46 5.12 18.68
N ARG A 174 -11.32 4.37 17.60
CA ARG A 174 -10.04 4.00 16.98
C ARG A 174 -9.36 5.16 16.25
N SER A 175 -10.12 6.06 15.64
CA SER A 175 -9.56 7.19 14.91
C SER A 175 -8.83 8.16 15.85
N LYS A 176 -7.57 8.44 15.56
CA LYS A 176 -6.74 9.40 16.30
C LYS A 176 -7.22 10.83 16.07
N ILE A 177 -7.60 11.16 14.83
CA ILE A 177 -8.11 12.50 14.45
C ILE A 177 -9.61 12.65 14.65
N LYS A 178 -10.29 11.61 15.19
CA LYS A 178 -11.75 11.60 15.42
C LYS A 178 -12.56 11.90 14.17
N ARG A 179 -12.17 11.28 13.05
CA ARG A 179 -12.86 11.36 11.77
C ARG A 179 -13.11 9.97 11.19
N ILE A 180 -14.32 9.77 10.66
CA ILE A 180 -14.73 8.51 10.02
C ILE A 180 -15.34 8.77 8.64
N LEU A 181 -15.40 7.69 7.84
CA LEU A 181 -16.17 7.65 6.59
C LEU A 181 -17.24 6.56 6.68
N ILE A 182 -18.40 6.85 6.09
CA ILE A 182 -19.43 5.86 5.77
C ILE A 182 -19.57 5.86 4.25
N GLU A 183 -19.37 4.69 3.63
CA GLU A 183 -19.33 4.55 2.17
C GLU A 183 -20.28 3.48 1.67
N GLU A 184 -20.79 3.65 0.47
CA GLU A 184 -21.46 2.59 -0.29
C GLU A 184 -20.55 1.36 -0.39
N TYR A 185 -21.09 0.18 -0.11
CA TYR A 185 -20.39 -1.08 -0.38
C TYR A 185 -20.48 -1.42 -1.87
N ILE A 186 -19.35 -1.46 -2.54
CA ILE A 186 -19.27 -1.94 -3.93
C ILE A 186 -18.94 -3.42 -3.90
N GLU A 187 -19.85 -4.22 -4.46
CA GLU A 187 -19.62 -5.67 -4.62
C GLU A 187 -18.70 -5.93 -5.80
N GLY A 188 -17.68 -6.75 -5.59
CA GLY A 188 -16.71 -7.13 -6.62
C GLY A 188 -15.39 -7.56 -6.02
N ARG A 189 -14.47 -8.00 -6.89
CA ARG A 189 -13.10 -8.34 -6.51
C ARG A 189 -12.28 -7.06 -6.45
N GLN A 190 -11.55 -6.89 -5.36
CA GLN A 190 -10.58 -5.80 -5.26
C GLN A 190 -9.40 -6.06 -6.18
N GLN A 191 -8.95 -5.01 -6.83
CA GLN A 191 -7.81 -4.98 -7.72
C GLN A 191 -6.92 -3.80 -7.39
N GLY A 192 -5.65 -3.90 -7.76
CA GLY A 192 -4.68 -2.84 -7.63
C GLY A 192 -4.02 -2.54 -8.97
N ILE A 193 -3.69 -1.28 -9.18
CA ILE A 193 -2.79 -0.87 -10.26
C ILE A 193 -1.70 0.01 -9.69
N THR A 194 -0.46 -0.33 -10.00
CA THR A 194 0.71 0.52 -9.74
C THR A 194 1.22 1.03 -11.06
N VAL A 195 1.33 2.34 -11.18
CA VAL A 195 1.86 3.00 -12.37
C VAL A 195 3.08 3.85 -12.02
N PHE A 196 3.97 4.05 -12.98
CA PHE A 196 4.93 5.13 -12.95
C PHE A 196 4.44 6.27 -13.84
N VAL A 197 4.32 7.45 -13.25
CA VAL A 197 3.91 8.68 -13.95
C VAL A 197 5.17 9.48 -14.25
N GLN A 198 5.36 9.85 -15.51
CA GLN A 198 6.40 10.76 -15.96
C GLN A 198 5.77 11.85 -16.81
N ASP A 199 6.08 13.11 -16.54
CA ASP A 199 5.49 14.27 -17.23
C ASP A 199 3.95 14.19 -17.29
N LYS A 200 3.32 13.77 -16.18
CA LYS A 200 1.86 13.58 -16.04
C LYS A 200 1.27 12.47 -16.91
N LYS A 201 2.10 11.64 -17.53
CA LYS A 201 1.69 10.49 -18.35
C LYS A 201 2.05 9.17 -17.68
N VAL A 202 1.19 8.18 -17.85
CA VAL A 202 1.47 6.82 -17.43
C VAL A 202 2.43 6.18 -18.42
N VAL A 203 3.65 5.84 -17.97
CA VAL A 203 4.71 5.25 -18.79
C VAL A 203 5.04 3.80 -18.43
N LEU A 204 4.60 3.34 -17.27
CA LEU A 204 4.72 1.95 -16.81
C LEU A 204 3.49 1.61 -16.00
N GLU A 205 2.97 0.39 -16.13
CA GLU A 205 1.80 -0.08 -15.39
C GLU A 205 1.94 -1.54 -14.97
N TYR A 206 1.39 -1.88 -13.80
CA TYR A 206 1.34 -3.24 -13.29
C TYR A 206 0.04 -3.43 -12.52
N ALA A 207 -0.88 -4.22 -13.07
CA ALA A 207 -2.21 -4.43 -12.52
C ALA A 207 -2.36 -5.83 -11.92
N THR A 208 -2.94 -5.91 -10.72
CA THR A 208 -3.09 -7.14 -9.94
C THR A 208 -4.51 -7.37 -9.47
N ASN A 209 -4.86 -8.63 -9.25
CA ASN A 209 -5.95 -8.98 -8.35
C ASN A 209 -5.43 -8.95 -6.92
N ASP A 210 -6.12 -8.23 -6.05
CA ASP A 210 -5.77 -8.04 -4.64
C ASP A 210 -6.77 -8.82 -3.78
N ASP A 211 -6.44 -10.07 -3.47
CA ASP A 211 -7.33 -10.91 -2.67
C ASP A 211 -7.09 -10.71 -1.17
N SER A 212 -8.17 -10.75 -0.41
CA SER A 212 -8.17 -10.81 1.06
C SER A 212 -8.58 -12.22 1.51
N TYR A 213 -8.14 -12.63 2.71
CA TYR A 213 -8.46 -13.96 3.25
C TYR A 213 -8.84 -13.92 4.73
N VAL A 214 -7.85 -13.95 5.64
CA VAL A 214 -8.10 -13.99 7.08
C VAL A 214 -8.73 -12.67 7.55
N ASN A 215 -8.15 -11.55 7.16
CA ASN A 215 -8.74 -10.23 7.34
C ASN A 215 -9.34 -9.78 6.00
N PRO A 216 -10.67 -9.56 5.92
CA PRO A 216 -11.34 -9.25 4.65
C PRO A 216 -10.98 -7.87 4.07
N TYR A 217 -10.23 -7.05 4.80
CA TYR A 217 -9.85 -5.70 4.39
C TYR A 217 -8.32 -5.51 4.28
N MET A 218 -7.57 -6.61 4.37
CA MET A 218 -6.12 -6.61 4.19
C MET A 218 -5.75 -7.44 2.98
N VAL A 219 -4.93 -6.88 2.09
CA VAL A 219 -4.42 -7.63 0.94
C VAL A 219 -3.52 -8.76 1.44
N TRP A 220 -3.98 -9.98 1.22
CA TRP A 220 -3.27 -11.20 1.55
C TRP A 220 -2.43 -11.71 0.39
N LEU A 221 -2.95 -11.53 -0.83
CA LEU A 221 -2.36 -11.96 -2.08
C LEU A 221 -2.52 -10.87 -3.13
N ALA A 222 -1.44 -10.50 -3.81
CA ALA A 222 -1.52 -9.69 -5.01
C ALA A 222 -0.76 -10.37 -6.14
N CYS A 223 -1.42 -10.55 -7.29
CA CYS A 223 -0.86 -11.25 -8.44
C CYS A 223 -1.56 -10.80 -9.73
N PRO A 224 -0.82 -10.51 -10.83
CA PRO A 224 -1.41 -10.35 -12.16
C PRO A 224 -1.90 -11.70 -12.72
N PRO A 225 -2.68 -11.68 -13.80
CA PRO A 225 -3.30 -10.49 -14.38
C PRO A 225 -4.53 -10.06 -13.59
N ALA A 226 -4.81 -8.75 -13.54
CA ALA A 226 -6.06 -8.26 -12.97
C ALA A 226 -7.23 -8.63 -13.89
N ASP A 227 -8.34 -9.07 -13.27
CA ASP A 227 -9.53 -9.50 -14.02
C ASP A 227 -10.11 -8.32 -14.84
N ASN A 228 -10.40 -8.56 -16.11
CA ASN A 228 -11.01 -7.59 -17.01
C ASN A 228 -10.22 -6.26 -17.19
N TYR A 229 -8.95 -6.22 -16.82
CA TYR A 229 -8.13 -5.01 -16.86
C TYR A 229 -8.09 -4.39 -18.25
N GLU A 230 -7.88 -5.17 -19.30
CA GLU A 230 -7.80 -4.68 -20.70
C GLU A 230 -9.05 -3.88 -21.11
N GLY A 231 -10.23 -4.29 -20.66
CA GLY A 231 -11.50 -3.63 -20.96
C GLY A 231 -11.67 -2.25 -20.29
N ILE A 232 -10.96 -2.01 -19.18
CA ILE A 232 -11.07 -0.77 -18.38
C ILE A 232 -9.78 0.04 -18.34
N ARG A 233 -8.68 -0.50 -18.86
CA ARG A 233 -7.34 0.10 -18.86
C ARG A 233 -7.36 1.56 -19.37
N GLY A 234 -7.99 1.80 -20.51
CA GLY A 234 -8.08 3.14 -21.08
C GLY A 234 -8.73 4.15 -20.14
N THR A 235 -9.79 3.75 -19.44
CA THR A 235 -10.45 4.59 -18.43
C THR A 235 -9.53 4.88 -17.25
N ILE A 236 -8.89 3.85 -16.68
CA ILE A 236 -8.01 4.00 -15.52
C ILE A 236 -6.81 4.88 -15.86
N VAL A 237 -6.16 4.66 -17.01
CA VAL A 237 -5.00 5.46 -17.43
C VAL A 237 -5.40 6.93 -17.62
N ALA A 238 -6.53 7.20 -18.30
CA ALA A 238 -7.03 8.56 -18.51
C ALA A 238 -7.35 9.25 -17.16
N ASP A 239 -7.96 8.55 -16.23
CA ASP A 239 -8.29 9.07 -14.89
C ASP A 239 -7.02 9.37 -14.08
N ILE A 240 -5.99 8.51 -14.16
CA ILE A 240 -4.69 8.74 -13.52
C ILE A 240 -4.01 9.98 -14.09
N GLU A 241 -3.93 10.10 -15.42
CA GLU A 241 -3.31 11.26 -16.07
C GLU A 241 -4.08 12.57 -15.77
N LYS A 242 -5.40 12.46 -15.62
CA LYS A 242 -6.25 13.58 -15.18
C LYS A 242 -5.93 14.01 -13.75
N MET A 243 -5.80 13.06 -12.82
CA MET A 243 -5.36 13.35 -11.44
C MET A 243 -3.96 13.96 -11.42
N ALA A 244 -3.02 13.37 -12.17
CA ALA A 244 -1.64 13.80 -12.26
C ALA A 244 -1.52 15.24 -12.76
N SER A 245 -2.28 15.59 -13.80
CA SER A 245 -2.29 16.94 -14.35
C SER A 245 -3.00 17.94 -13.44
N ALA A 246 -4.17 17.59 -12.91
CA ALA A 246 -4.98 18.49 -12.07
C ALA A 246 -4.28 18.85 -10.75
N LYS A 247 -3.53 17.93 -10.17
CA LYS A 247 -2.80 18.14 -8.89
C LYS A 247 -1.32 18.44 -9.10
N ASN A 248 -0.85 18.47 -10.33
CA ASN A 248 0.55 18.76 -10.70
C ASN A 248 1.56 17.90 -9.92
N ILE A 249 1.31 16.59 -9.84
CA ILE A 249 2.18 15.67 -9.09
C ILE A 249 3.59 15.58 -9.69
N ALA A 250 4.60 15.30 -8.86
CA ALA A 250 5.95 14.97 -9.30
C ALA A 250 5.97 13.63 -10.07
N ASP A 251 7.01 13.39 -10.86
CA ASP A 251 7.23 12.09 -11.46
C ASP A 251 7.43 11.02 -10.38
N GLY A 252 6.93 9.81 -10.60
CA GLY A 252 7.03 8.75 -9.61
C GLY A 252 5.82 7.81 -9.61
N PHE A 253 5.80 6.93 -8.62
CA PHE A 253 4.74 5.93 -8.52
C PHE A 253 3.42 6.51 -8.04
N LEU A 254 2.34 5.96 -8.57
CA LEU A 254 0.98 6.08 -8.05
C LEU A 254 0.34 4.70 -8.06
N THR A 255 -0.15 4.28 -6.91
CA THR A 255 -0.92 3.04 -6.78
C THR A 255 -2.36 3.38 -6.45
N ILE A 256 -3.29 2.68 -7.10
CA ILE A 256 -4.72 2.82 -6.88
C ILE A 256 -5.32 1.45 -6.62
N GLN A 257 -6.13 1.34 -5.57
CA GLN A 257 -7.00 0.19 -5.34
C GLN A 257 -8.40 0.51 -5.86
N TYR A 258 -9.00 -0.44 -6.55
CA TYR A 258 -10.30 -0.28 -7.17
C TYR A 258 -11.09 -1.59 -7.17
N ILE A 259 -12.41 -1.49 -7.37
CA ILE A 259 -13.32 -2.61 -7.60
C ILE A 259 -14.01 -2.37 -8.93
N VAL A 260 -14.11 -3.41 -9.76
CA VAL A 260 -14.84 -3.33 -11.03
C VAL A 260 -16.28 -3.78 -10.81
N LYS A 261 -17.24 -2.92 -11.14
CA LYS A 261 -18.66 -3.22 -11.14
C LYS A 261 -19.27 -2.71 -12.45
N ASP A 262 -19.99 -3.58 -13.14
CA ASP A 262 -20.65 -3.26 -14.42
C ASP A 262 -19.70 -2.65 -15.47
N GLY A 263 -18.47 -3.19 -15.55
CA GLY A 263 -17.44 -2.73 -16.49
C GLY A 263 -16.84 -1.37 -16.16
N LYS A 264 -17.05 -0.84 -14.96
CA LYS A 264 -16.58 0.46 -14.50
C LYS A 264 -15.70 0.32 -13.26
N PRO A 265 -14.52 0.97 -13.20
CA PRO A 265 -13.70 0.98 -12.00
C PRO A 265 -14.29 1.93 -10.95
N TYR A 266 -14.39 1.48 -9.70
CA TYR A 266 -14.70 2.30 -8.53
C TYR A 266 -13.46 2.41 -7.66
N TYR A 267 -12.83 3.59 -7.63
CA TYR A 267 -11.59 3.82 -6.90
C TYR A 267 -11.84 3.87 -5.39
N ILE A 268 -11.09 3.06 -4.65
CA ILE A 268 -11.23 2.89 -3.20
C ILE A 268 -10.26 3.81 -2.46
N GLU A 269 -8.97 3.73 -2.81
CA GLU A 269 -7.91 4.57 -2.26
C GLU A 269 -6.74 4.69 -3.22
N THR A 270 -5.93 5.72 -3.01
CA THR A 270 -4.71 5.99 -3.76
C THR A 270 -3.53 6.14 -2.81
N MET A 271 -2.31 5.90 -3.30
CA MET A 271 -1.08 6.10 -2.53
C MET A 271 0.11 6.38 -3.45
N ARG A 272 0.97 7.31 -3.04
CA ARG A 272 2.19 7.70 -3.75
C ARG A 272 3.42 7.40 -2.90
N ARG A 273 3.59 6.14 -2.54
CA ARG A 273 4.66 5.63 -1.68
C ARG A 273 5.07 4.22 -2.07
N ALA A 274 6.17 3.74 -1.49
CA ALA A 274 6.56 2.35 -1.65
C ALA A 274 5.45 1.39 -1.17
N LEU A 275 5.30 0.28 -1.85
CA LEU A 275 4.34 -0.75 -1.49
C LEU A 275 4.84 -1.62 -0.35
N GLY A 276 3.91 -2.07 0.49
CA GLY A 276 4.16 -3.09 1.50
C GLY A 276 4.45 -4.47 0.90
N ASN A 277 4.76 -5.42 1.77
CA ASN A 277 5.07 -6.80 1.40
C ASN A 277 6.21 -6.95 0.38
N GLN A 278 7.08 -5.95 0.26
CA GLN A 278 8.15 -5.92 -0.75
C GLN A 278 7.65 -6.26 -2.17
N HIS A 279 6.44 -5.81 -2.52
CA HIS A 279 5.77 -6.17 -3.78
C HIS A 279 6.57 -5.77 -5.04
N TYR A 280 7.44 -4.78 -4.93
CA TYR A 280 8.34 -4.37 -6.03
C TYR A 280 9.27 -5.50 -6.51
N LEU A 281 9.55 -6.53 -5.69
CA LEU A 281 10.28 -7.73 -6.14
C LEU A 281 9.53 -8.45 -7.28
N CYS A 282 8.21 -8.60 -7.15
CA CYS A 282 7.38 -9.23 -8.17
C CYS A 282 7.31 -8.38 -9.44
N MET A 283 7.08 -7.08 -9.27
CA MET A 283 6.98 -6.15 -10.38
C MET A 283 8.28 -6.06 -11.17
N SER A 284 9.42 -5.99 -10.48
CA SER A 284 10.74 -5.97 -11.12
C SER A 284 11.01 -7.25 -11.90
N LYS A 285 10.62 -8.39 -11.35
CA LYS A 285 10.81 -9.69 -11.99
C LYS A 285 10.01 -9.83 -13.29
N ASP A 286 8.78 -9.33 -13.30
CA ASP A 286 7.86 -9.49 -14.44
C ASP A 286 8.08 -8.45 -15.54
N THR A 287 8.56 -7.25 -15.20
CA THR A 287 8.69 -6.14 -16.14
C THR A 287 10.11 -5.90 -16.66
N GLY A 288 11.12 -6.47 -15.99
CA GLY A 288 12.53 -6.19 -16.27
C GLY A 288 13.04 -4.85 -15.74
N VAL A 289 12.20 -4.03 -15.11
CA VAL A 289 12.56 -2.74 -14.51
C VAL A 289 12.87 -2.92 -13.03
N ASP A 290 13.97 -2.39 -12.51
CA ASP A 290 14.23 -2.36 -11.07
C ASP A 290 13.33 -1.32 -10.37
N PHE A 291 12.20 -1.76 -9.81
CA PHE A 291 11.22 -0.89 -9.15
C PHE A 291 11.76 -0.22 -7.87
N TYR A 292 12.72 -0.84 -7.17
CA TYR A 292 13.33 -0.21 -6.01
C TYR A 292 14.24 0.94 -6.42
N GLU A 293 15.05 0.75 -7.46
CA GLU A 293 15.89 1.81 -8.01
C GLU A 293 15.03 2.92 -8.63
N LEU A 294 14.01 2.55 -9.40
CA LEU A 294 13.06 3.48 -9.99
C LEU A 294 12.38 4.35 -8.91
N TYR A 295 11.97 3.74 -7.78
CA TYR A 295 11.39 4.45 -6.65
C TYR A 295 12.39 5.42 -6.02
N ILE A 296 13.60 4.98 -5.68
CA ILE A 296 14.61 5.82 -5.04
C ILE A 296 14.98 7.00 -5.96
N ARG A 297 15.23 6.75 -7.24
CA ARG A 297 15.61 7.82 -8.19
C ARG A 297 14.47 8.83 -8.36
N SER A 298 13.22 8.40 -8.39
CA SER A 298 12.08 9.33 -8.43
C SER A 298 12.02 10.21 -7.17
N GLN A 299 12.27 9.63 -5.98
CA GLN A 299 12.33 10.38 -4.72
C GLN A 299 13.53 11.35 -4.65
N CYS A 300 14.52 11.16 -5.50
CA CYS A 300 15.66 12.08 -5.66
C CYS A 300 15.42 13.15 -6.73
N GLY A 301 14.32 13.11 -7.45
CA GLY A 301 14.06 13.96 -8.62
C GLY A 301 14.99 13.66 -9.80
N GLU A 302 15.53 12.46 -9.89
CA GLU A 302 16.43 12.02 -10.96
C GLU A 302 15.64 11.47 -12.15
N SER A 303 16.21 11.57 -13.37
CA SER A 303 15.62 10.95 -14.55
C SER A 303 15.62 9.43 -14.41
N CYS A 304 14.51 8.82 -14.80
CA CYS A 304 14.29 7.37 -14.76
C CYS A 304 14.15 6.74 -16.16
N SER A 305 14.37 7.50 -17.22
CA SER A 305 14.11 7.06 -18.60
C SER A 305 14.96 5.87 -19.04
N ASP A 306 16.20 5.76 -18.55
CA ASP A 306 17.07 4.62 -18.78
C ASP A 306 16.53 3.33 -18.19
N LEU A 307 16.04 3.37 -16.93
CA LEU A 307 15.41 2.22 -16.28
C LEU A 307 14.12 1.80 -16.99
N LEU A 308 13.28 2.77 -17.34
CA LEU A 308 12.00 2.54 -18.03
C LEU A 308 12.19 1.94 -19.43
N SER A 309 13.33 2.16 -20.08
CA SER A 309 13.64 1.56 -21.37
C SER A 309 13.82 0.03 -21.32
N HIS A 310 13.99 -0.56 -20.16
CA HIS A 310 14.06 -2.01 -19.96
C HIS A 310 12.69 -2.67 -19.84
N ALA A 311 11.61 -1.88 -19.75
CA ALA A 311 10.27 -2.43 -19.59
C ALA A 311 9.84 -3.29 -20.76
N HIS A 312 9.31 -4.46 -20.46
CA HIS A 312 8.73 -5.39 -21.44
C HIS A 312 7.35 -5.89 -21.01
N ALA A 313 6.62 -6.48 -21.95
CA ALA A 313 5.33 -7.09 -21.65
C ALA A 313 5.49 -8.28 -20.70
N LEU A 314 4.46 -8.54 -19.89
CA LEU A 314 4.48 -9.65 -18.93
C LEU A 314 4.43 -11.00 -19.67
N GLU A 315 5.47 -11.80 -19.51
CA GLU A 315 5.57 -13.18 -20.00
C GLU A 315 5.18 -14.20 -18.92
N SER A 316 5.28 -13.80 -17.66
CA SER A 316 4.90 -14.56 -16.47
C SER A 316 4.19 -13.64 -15.48
N TYR A 317 3.66 -14.21 -14.41
CA TYR A 317 2.85 -13.52 -13.41
C TYR A 317 3.44 -13.75 -12.03
N SER A 318 4.21 -12.81 -11.55
CA SER A 318 4.78 -12.87 -10.20
C SER A 318 3.85 -12.20 -9.19
N GLY A 319 3.73 -12.81 -8.03
CA GLY A 319 2.90 -12.31 -6.95
C GLY A 319 3.49 -12.59 -5.59
N PHE A 320 2.90 -11.99 -4.58
CA PHE A 320 3.18 -12.33 -3.20
C PHE A 320 1.95 -12.90 -2.50
N MET A 321 2.18 -13.74 -1.50
CA MET A 321 1.16 -14.29 -0.62
C MET A 321 1.66 -14.18 0.83
N ALA A 322 0.94 -13.43 1.66
CA ALA A 322 1.29 -13.28 3.07
C ALA A 322 0.84 -14.50 3.87
N ILE A 323 1.65 -14.93 4.82
CA ILE A 323 1.34 -16.04 5.72
C ILE A 323 0.74 -15.46 7.00
N PHE A 324 -0.47 -15.92 7.34
CA PHE A 324 -1.16 -15.63 8.60
C PHE A 324 -1.54 -16.92 9.31
N ALA A 325 -1.64 -16.86 10.63
CA ALA A 325 -2.17 -17.96 11.43
C ALA A 325 -3.70 -18.02 11.32
N PRO A 326 -4.31 -19.21 11.48
CA PRO A 326 -5.77 -19.35 11.47
C PRO A 326 -6.44 -18.87 12.77
N SER A 327 -5.67 -18.70 13.84
CA SER A 327 -6.12 -18.26 15.19
C SER A 327 -4.98 -17.73 16.03
N ASN A 328 -5.29 -17.09 17.15
CA ASN A 328 -4.30 -16.80 18.18
C ASN A 328 -3.79 -18.10 18.81
N GLY A 329 -2.53 -18.11 19.26
CA GLY A 329 -1.88 -19.28 19.84
C GLY A 329 -0.41 -19.38 19.45
N THR A 330 0.23 -20.51 19.74
CA THR A 330 1.63 -20.75 19.41
C THR A 330 1.74 -21.53 18.08
N ILE A 331 2.59 -21.10 17.18
CA ILE A 331 2.83 -21.80 15.91
C ILE A 331 3.57 -23.11 16.18
N LYS A 332 3.01 -24.24 15.71
CA LYS A 332 3.65 -25.56 15.78
C LYS A 332 4.46 -25.86 14.53
N SER A 333 3.85 -25.68 13.36
CA SER A 333 4.51 -25.90 12.04
C SER A 333 3.95 -25.00 10.97
N ILE A 334 4.74 -24.78 9.92
CA ILE A 334 4.34 -24.11 8.69
C ILE A 334 4.74 -25.04 7.55
N GLU A 335 3.77 -25.44 6.74
CA GLU A 335 3.96 -26.35 5.62
C GLU A 335 3.51 -25.65 4.34
N ILE A 336 4.29 -25.81 3.26
CA ILE A 336 3.98 -25.26 1.94
C ILE A 336 3.70 -26.43 1.01
N ASP A 337 2.66 -26.32 0.19
CA ASP A 337 2.34 -27.32 -0.83
C ASP A 337 3.56 -27.54 -1.76
N PRO A 338 3.98 -28.79 -2.00
CA PRO A 338 5.19 -29.08 -2.80
C PRO A 338 5.10 -28.58 -4.24
N MET A 339 3.93 -28.58 -4.87
CA MET A 339 3.73 -28.04 -6.20
C MET A 339 3.90 -26.52 -6.20
N PHE A 340 3.32 -25.84 -5.21
CA PHE A 340 3.50 -24.40 -5.05
C PHE A 340 4.93 -24.03 -4.67
N GLN A 341 5.61 -24.83 -3.85
CA GLN A 341 7.00 -24.62 -3.49
C GLN A 341 7.91 -24.51 -4.70
N SER A 342 7.64 -25.28 -5.76
CA SER A 342 8.39 -25.22 -7.03
C SER A 342 8.20 -23.92 -7.82
N LYS A 343 7.19 -23.11 -7.48
CA LYS A 343 6.90 -21.82 -8.09
C LYS A 343 7.50 -20.65 -7.31
N LEU A 344 7.98 -20.89 -6.09
CA LEU A 344 8.55 -19.84 -5.24
C LEU A 344 9.92 -19.42 -5.75
N PHE A 345 10.15 -18.11 -5.81
CA PHE A 345 11.47 -17.57 -6.07
C PHE A 345 12.10 -16.91 -4.82
N ASP A 346 11.29 -16.59 -3.80
CA ASP A 346 11.77 -16.09 -2.51
C ASP A 346 10.77 -16.38 -1.40
N ILE A 347 11.25 -16.49 -0.17
CA ILE A 347 10.48 -16.68 1.05
C ILE A 347 11.07 -15.78 2.13
N LYS A 348 10.26 -14.91 2.70
CA LYS A 348 10.65 -14.06 3.82
C LYS A 348 9.83 -14.43 5.06
N MET A 349 10.47 -15.12 5.99
CA MET A 349 9.84 -15.47 7.28
C MET A 349 10.16 -14.38 8.30
N LEU A 350 9.11 -13.84 8.95
CA LEU A 350 9.23 -12.92 10.08
C LEU A 350 9.20 -13.69 11.40
N ASN A 351 8.40 -14.73 11.43
CA ASN A 351 8.20 -15.58 12.61
C ASN A 351 8.09 -17.04 12.18
N GLY A 352 8.33 -17.98 13.12
CA GLY A 352 8.32 -19.41 12.84
C GLY A 352 7.73 -20.23 13.99
N PRO A 353 7.95 -21.55 13.99
CA PRO A 353 7.54 -22.42 15.09
C PRO A 353 8.02 -21.90 16.45
N GLY A 354 7.14 -21.93 17.44
CA GLY A 354 7.36 -21.36 18.79
C GLY A 354 6.91 -19.91 18.95
N TYR A 355 6.66 -19.16 17.87
CA TYR A 355 6.13 -17.79 17.96
C TYR A 355 4.67 -17.79 18.44
N ARG A 356 4.34 -16.88 19.37
CA ARG A 356 2.99 -16.69 19.89
C ARG A 356 2.27 -15.58 19.13
N VAL A 357 1.31 -15.95 18.32
CA VAL A 357 0.39 -15.05 17.61
C VAL A 357 -0.60 -14.48 18.63
N THR A 358 -0.69 -13.16 18.72
CA THR A 358 -1.57 -12.44 19.63
C THR A 358 -2.75 -11.79 18.95
N ASP A 359 -2.60 -11.44 17.68
CA ASP A 359 -3.67 -10.94 16.80
C ASP A 359 -3.55 -11.56 15.42
N TYR A 360 -4.19 -12.70 15.22
CA TYR A 360 -4.13 -13.46 13.96
C TYR A 360 -4.67 -12.68 12.74
N LEU A 361 -5.44 -11.62 12.94
CA LEU A 361 -5.95 -10.78 11.87
C LEU A 361 -4.88 -9.82 11.29
N THR A 362 -3.83 -9.53 12.07
CA THR A 362 -2.81 -8.56 11.69
C THR A 362 -1.37 -9.06 11.84
N ASP A 363 -1.12 -10.09 12.68
CA ASP A 363 0.21 -10.65 12.90
C ASP A 363 0.66 -11.48 11.68
N LYS A 364 1.41 -10.84 10.80
CA LYS A 364 1.98 -11.48 9.63
C LYS A 364 3.17 -12.37 10.05
N ILE A 365 3.15 -13.63 9.63
CA ILE A 365 4.18 -14.63 9.92
C ILE A 365 5.31 -14.58 8.87
N GLY A 366 4.96 -14.30 7.64
CA GLY A 366 5.91 -14.24 6.53
C GLY A 366 5.24 -13.87 5.21
N THR A 367 6.02 -13.93 4.15
CA THR A 367 5.55 -13.68 2.78
C THR A 367 6.23 -14.66 1.82
N LEU A 368 5.44 -15.28 0.97
CA LEU A 368 5.87 -16.14 -0.13
C LEU A 368 5.84 -15.32 -1.42
N TYR A 369 6.90 -15.37 -2.20
CA TYR A 369 6.99 -14.72 -3.52
C TYR A 369 7.10 -15.80 -4.57
N PHE A 370 6.23 -15.76 -5.56
CA PHE A 370 6.10 -16.81 -6.56
C PHE A 370 5.98 -16.24 -7.97
N THR A 371 6.23 -17.11 -8.96
CA THR A 371 6.00 -16.81 -10.38
C THR A 371 5.16 -17.93 -11.00
N LEU A 372 4.11 -17.56 -11.69
CA LEU A 372 3.20 -18.44 -12.40
C LEU A 372 3.37 -18.27 -13.90
N GLN A 373 3.27 -19.37 -14.65
CA GLN A 373 3.04 -19.33 -16.09
C GLN A 373 1.53 -19.17 -16.35
N LYS A 374 1.16 -18.74 -17.54
CA LYS A 374 -0.26 -18.60 -17.93
C LYS A 374 -1.05 -19.90 -17.70
N THR A 375 -0.42 -21.04 -17.92
CA THR A 375 -1.00 -22.36 -17.70
C THR A 375 -1.22 -22.72 -16.24
N ASP A 376 -0.56 -22.04 -15.30
CA ASP A 376 -0.71 -22.27 -13.86
C ASP A 376 -1.91 -21.55 -13.25
N LEU A 377 -2.47 -20.53 -13.91
CA LEU A 377 -3.45 -19.60 -13.34
C LEU A 377 -4.73 -20.30 -12.87
N GLU A 378 -5.25 -21.23 -13.65
CA GLU A 378 -6.48 -21.93 -13.29
C GLU A 378 -6.27 -22.79 -12.03
N TRP A 379 -5.19 -23.58 -12.02
CA TRP A 379 -4.81 -24.37 -10.85
C TRP A 379 -4.59 -23.49 -9.62
N PHE A 380 -3.84 -22.40 -9.78
CA PHE A 380 -3.55 -21.47 -8.69
C PHE A 380 -4.82 -20.85 -8.11
N ASN A 381 -5.72 -20.32 -8.95
CA ASN A 381 -6.95 -19.70 -8.51
C ASN A 381 -7.86 -20.67 -7.74
N LYS A 382 -7.87 -21.94 -8.14
CA LYS A 382 -8.64 -22.99 -7.48
C LYS A 382 -8.05 -23.39 -6.13
N ASN A 383 -6.72 -23.36 -5.98
CA ASN A 383 -6.03 -23.93 -4.82
C ASN A 383 -5.42 -22.88 -3.88
N LYS A 384 -5.36 -21.59 -4.23
CA LYS A 384 -4.58 -20.55 -3.53
C LYS A 384 -4.80 -20.48 -2.01
N ARG A 385 -5.97 -20.88 -1.49
CA ARG A 385 -6.24 -20.89 -0.05
C ARG A 385 -5.65 -22.09 0.69
N ASN A 386 -5.14 -23.09 -0.03
CA ASN A 386 -4.60 -24.32 0.52
C ASN A 386 -3.11 -24.53 0.20
N LEU A 387 -2.45 -23.51 -0.37
CA LEU A 387 -1.04 -23.59 -0.80
C LEU A 387 -0.04 -23.55 0.35
N PHE A 388 -0.49 -23.19 1.54
CA PHE A 388 0.26 -23.35 2.78
C PHE A 388 -0.67 -23.67 3.94
N ARG A 389 -0.13 -24.25 4.99
CA ARG A 389 -0.84 -24.55 6.23
C ARG A 389 0.00 -24.10 7.43
N VAL A 390 -0.60 -23.34 8.33
CA VAL A 390 -0.04 -23.02 9.64
C VAL A 390 -0.79 -23.85 10.68
N THR A 391 -0.07 -24.71 11.40
CA THR A 391 -0.64 -25.54 12.48
C THR A 391 -0.34 -24.87 13.80
N MET A 392 -1.33 -24.72 14.65
CA MET A 392 -1.22 -24.17 15.99
C MET A 392 -1.02 -25.30 17.03
N ALA A 393 -0.31 -25.01 18.13
CA ALA A 393 -0.08 -25.94 19.23
C ALA A 393 -1.30 -26.00 20.16
#